data_53f2e322783143edc7361306adb7f786
#
_entry.id   53f2e322783143edc7361306adb7f786
#
_cell.length_a   1.000
_cell.length_b   1.000
_cell.length_c   1.000
_cell.angle_alpha   90.00
_cell.angle_beta   90.00
_cell.angle_gamma   90.00
#
_symmetry.space_group_name_H-M   'P 1'
#
loop_
_entity.id
_entity.type
_entity.pdbx_description
1 polymer ?
#
loop_
_entity_poly.entity_id
_entity_poly.type
_entity_poly.pdbx_seq_one_letter_code
_entity_poly.pdbx_strand_id
1 'polypeptide(L)'
;MKKDWAYLTKMTGGKPITIERVRVEDENIAVEGAFELPPLARLKAEDQVFVAVFVKSHGSIKQMEKQFGISYPTVKSRLNRIGEQLDFVRVETTTEERSEVLDRLDRGEVSVEEAIQLLGEESQDE
;
A
#
# COMPACT_ATOMS: atom_id res chain seq x y z
N MET A 1 9.41 29.61 4.25
CA MET A 1 8.79 28.64 5.17
C MET A 1 8.16 27.50 4.39
N LYS A 2 8.50 26.28 4.75
CA LYS A 2 7.94 25.11 4.08
C LYS A 2 6.49 24.92 4.48
N LYS A 3 5.66 24.54 3.51
CA LYS A 3 4.26 24.22 3.75
C LYS A 3 4.07 22.72 3.73
N ASP A 4 3.04 22.26 4.41
CA ASP A 4 2.68 20.84 4.42
C ASP A 4 2.28 20.38 3.01
N TRP A 5 2.62 19.15 2.67
CA TRP A 5 2.27 18.54 1.39
C TRP A 5 0.75 18.53 1.15
N ALA A 6 -0.03 18.34 2.20
CA ALA A 6 -1.49 18.36 2.13
C ALA A 6 -2.03 19.70 1.58
N TYR A 7 -1.34 20.81 1.87
CA TYR A 7 -1.69 22.11 1.35
C TYR A 7 -1.59 22.15 -0.18
N LEU A 8 -0.51 21.58 -0.72
CA LEU A 8 -0.32 21.48 -2.16
C LEU A 8 -1.41 20.61 -2.81
N THR A 9 -1.73 19.48 -2.21
CA THR A 9 -2.79 18.59 -2.69
C THR A 9 -4.12 19.31 -2.75
N LYS A 10 -4.41 20.12 -1.74
CA LYS A 10 -5.63 20.93 -1.68
C LYS A 10 -5.68 21.98 -2.80
N MET A 11 -4.56 22.65 -3.06
CA MET A 11 -4.47 23.68 -4.09
C MET A 11 -4.61 23.10 -5.50
N THR A 12 -4.11 21.89 -5.73
CA THR A 12 -4.19 21.22 -7.03
C THR A 12 -5.50 20.49 -7.25
N GLY A 13 -6.35 20.41 -6.23
CA GLY A 13 -7.62 19.69 -6.31
C GLY A 13 -7.47 18.19 -6.49
N GLY A 14 -6.35 17.62 -6.05
CA GLY A 14 -6.08 16.20 -6.20
C GLY A 14 -5.74 15.77 -7.63
N LYS A 15 -5.52 16.70 -8.54
CA LYS A 15 -5.16 16.40 -9.93
C LYS A 15 -3.74 15.85 -10.00
N PRO A 16 -3.42 15.03 -11.01
CA PRO A 16 -2.04 14.57 -11.23
C PRO A 16 -1.09 15.76 -11.37
N ILE A 17 0.06 15.67 -10.72
CA ILE A 17 1.08 16.71 -10.76
C ILE A 17 2.42 16.12 -11.17
N THR A 18 3.28 16.98 -11.73
CA THR A 18 4.67 16.66 -12.07
C THR A 18 5.57 17.56 -11.25
N ILE A 19 6.65 17.03 -10.72
CA ILE A 19 7.65 17.82 -10.02
C ILE A 19 8.62 18.38 -11.06
N GLU A 20 8.71 19.69 -11.16
CA GLU A 20 9.58 20.34 -12.13
C GLU A 20 10.85 20.91 -11.50
N ARG A 21 10.82 21.21 -10.21
CA ARG A 21 11.96 21.80 -9.53
C ARG A 21 12.03 21.37 -8.08
N VAL A 22 13.22 20.97 -7.66
CA VAL A 22 13.51 20.57 -6.29
C VAL A 22 14.76 21.31 -5.83
N ARG A 23 14.69 21.93 -4.66
CA ARG A 23 15.85 22.56 -4.02
C ARG A 23 16.51 21.56 -3.08
N VAL A 24 17.82 21.39 -3.25
CA VAL A 24 18.61 20.61 -2.29
C VAL A 24 18.91 21.52 -1.10
N GLU A 25 18.42 21.12 0.07
CA GLU A 25 18.64 21.89 1.28
C GLU A 25 20.14 21.93 1.61
N ASP A 26 20.58 23.03 2.19
CA ASP A 26 21.96 23.25 2.66
C ASP A 26 23.04 23.34 1.58
N GLU A 27 22.73 23.06 0.31
CA GLU A 27 23.70 23.12 -0.78
C GLU A 27 23.46 24.26 -1.77
N ASN A 28 22.38 25.00 -1.59
CA ASN A 28 22.00 26.11 -2.49
C ASN A 28 21.95 25.70 -3.97
N ILE A 29 21.50 24.47 -4.21
CA ILE A 29 21.35 23.87 -5.53
C ILE A 29 19.89 23.56 -5.78
N ALA A 30 19.43 23.78 -7.02
CA ALA A 30 18.12 23.34 -7.47
C ALA A 30 18.27 22.39 -8.64
N VAL A 31 17.47 21.33 -8.65
CA VAL A 31 17.40 20.38 -9.76
C VAL A 31 16.09 20.61 -10.50
N GLU A 32 16.18 20.85 -11.80
CA GLU A 32 15.00 21.04 -12.66
C GLU A 32 14.87 19.89 -13.64
N GLY A 33 13.64 19.54 -13.95
CA GLY A 33 13.33 18.44 -14.86
C GLY A 33 11.86 18.11 -14.81
N ALA A 34 11.50 16.91 -15.25
CA ALA A 34 10.14 16.39 -15.15
C ALA A 34 10.21 15.08 -14.38
N PHE A 35 9.76 15.09 -13.15
CA PHE A 35 9.84 13.94 -12.24
C PHE A 35 8.45 13.50 -11.82
N GLU A 36 8.20 12.21 -11.90
CA GLU A 36 6.96 11.64 -11.42
C GLU A 36 6.97 11.48 -9.90
N LEU A 37 5.81 11.68 -9.29
CA LEU A 37 5.63 11.37 -7.88
C LEU A 37 5.71 9.86 -7.67
N PRO A 38 6.36 9.40 -6.60
CA PRO A 38 6.24 8.00 -6.22
C PRO A 38 4.78 7.67 -5.84
N PRO A 39 4.34 6.43 -6.06
CA PRO A 39 2.93 6.06 -5.81
C PRO A 39 2.43 6.39 -4.42
N LEU A 40 3.25 6.26 -3.38
CA LEU A 40 2.85 6.62 -2.02
C LEU A 40 2.52 8.10 -1.88
N ALA A 41 3.21 8.97 -2.63
CA ALA A 41 2.94 10.40 -2.60
C ALA A 41 1.68 10.80 -3.38
N ARG A 42 1.17 9.91 -4.23
CA ARG A 42 -0.07 10.12 -4.97
C ARG A 42 -1.32 9.83 -4.15
N LEU A 43 -1.17 9.15 -3.03
CA LEU A 43 -2.29 8.87 -2.14
C LEU A 43 -2.86 10.16 -1.58
N LYS A 44 -4.16 10.14 -1.26
CA LYS A 44 -4.79 11.23 -0.54
C LYS A 44 -4.11 11.43 0.81
N ALA A 45 -4.13 12.65 1.34
CA ALA A 45 -3.49 12.96 2.61
C ALA A 45 -3.95 12.03 3.75
N GLU A 46 -5.24 11.77 3.84
CA GLU A 46 -5.82 10.87 4.84
C GLU A 46 -5.34 9.43 4.68
N ASP A 47 -5.14 8.96 3.44
CA ASP A 47 -4.61 7.62 3.19
C ASP A 47 -3.12 7.54 3.52
N GLN A 48 -2.36 8.62 3.29
CA GLN A 48 -0.95 8.69 3.70
C GLN A 48 -0.82 8.57 5.21
N VAL A 49 -1.68 9.25 5.96
CA VAL A 49 -1.70 9.16 7.43
C VAL A 49 -2.06 7.74 7.86
N PHE A 50 -3.03 7.13 7.20
CA PHE A 50 -3.45 5.75 7.49
C PHE A 50 -2.29 4.76 7.31
N VAL A 51 -1.56 4.88 6.20
CA VAL A 51 -0.37 4.05 5.92
C VAL A 51 0.72 4.30 6.97
N ALA A 52 0.96 5.56 7.33
CA ALA A 52 1.96 5.91 8.33
C ALA A 52 1.65 5.28 9.69
N VAL A 53 0.40 5.33 10.12
CA VAL A 53 -0.04 4.72 11.38
C VAL A 53 0.09 3.19 11.31
N PHE A 54 -0.26 2.60 10.17
CA PHE A 54 -0.09 1.16 9.95
C PHE A 54 1.37 0.73 10.12
N VAL A 55 2.29 1.48 9.54
CA VAL A 55 3.72 1.21 9.67
C VAL A 55 4.18 1.40 11.13
N LYS A 56 3.76 2.49 11.77
CA LYS A 56 4.11 2.78 13.18
C LYS A 56 3.57 1.71 14.14
N SER A 57 2.44 1.14 13.84
CA SER A 57 1.84 0.06 14.63
C SER A 57 2.38 -1.32 14.30
N HIS A 58 3.41 -1.40 13.45
CA HIS A 58 4.02 -2.64 12.99
C HIS A 58 3.02 -3.59 12.34
N GLY A 59 2.04 -3.02 11.62
CA GLY A 59 1.01 -3.79 10.94
C GLY A 59 -0.11 -4.31 11.84
N SER A 60 -0.22 -3.82 13.06
CA SER A 60 -1.26 -4.26 14.00
C SER A 60 -2.62 -3.66 13.62
N ILE A 61 -3.50 -4.48 13.08
CA ILE A 61 -4.85 -4.05 12.72
C ILE A 61 -5.65 -3.67 13.96
N LYS A 62 -5.42 -4.36 15.06
CA LYS A 62 -6.06 -4.06 16.35
C LYS A 62 -5.74 -2.65 16.83
N GLN A 63 -4.49 -2.20 16.68
CA GLN A 63 -4.12 -0.83 16.99
C GLN A 63 -4.73 0.17 16.01
N MET A 64 -4.84 -0.19 14.75
CA MET A 64 -5.53 0.63 13.74
C MET A 64 -6.99 0.86 14.10
N GLU A 65 -7.69 -0.17 14.58
CA GLU A 65 -9.07 -0.05 15.04
C GLU A 65 -9.19 0.98 16.18
N LYS A 66 -8.27 0.91 17.13
CA LYS A 66 -8.25 1.85 18.28
C LYS A 66 -7.90 3.26 17.85
N GLN A 67 -6.89 3.40 16.99
CA GLN A 67 -6.39 4.71 16.56
C GLN A 67 -7.44 5.49 15.75
N PHE A 68 -8.18 4.82 14.88
CA PHE A 68 -9.15 5.45 14.00
C PHE A 68 -10.60 5.26 14.44
N GLY A 69 -10.84 4.46 15.47
CA GLY A 69 -12.20 4.20 15.96
C GLY A 69 -13.08 3.48 14.93
N ILE A 70 -12.51 2.54 14.18
CA ILE A 70 -13.21 1.81 13.14
C ILE A 70 -13.08 0.29 13.36
N SER A 71 -13.96 -0.47 12.72
CA SER A 71 -13.99 -1.93 12.86
C SER A 71 -12.90 -2.60 12.03
N TYR A 72 -12.60 -3.86 12.37
CA TYR A 72 -11.66 -4.71 11.63
C TYR A 72 -11.97 -4.78 10.13
N PRO A 73 -13.21 -5.08 9.70
CA PRO A 73 -13.51 -5.09 8.26
C PRO A 73 -13.27 -3.74 7.58
N THR A 74 -13.51 -2.65 8.27
CA THR A 74 -13.27 -1.30 7.73
C THR A 74 -11.78 -1.04 7.54
N VAL A 75 -10.95 -1.44 8.50
CA VAL A 75 -9.48 -1.35 8.37
C VAL A 75 -9.02 -2.13 7.15
N LYS A 76 -9.44 -3.39 7.02
CA LYS A 76 -9.06 -4.25 5.90
C LYS A 76 -9.51 -3.69 4.57
N SER A 77 -10.73 -3.20 4.50
CA SER A 77 -11.28 -2.58 3.27
C SER A 77 -10.46 -1.37 2.84
N ARG A 78 -10.08 -0.51 3.79
CA ARG A 78 -9.24 0.66 3.48
C ARG A 78 -7.85 0.27 3.04
N LEU A 79 -7.23 -0.72 3.70
CA LEU A 79 -5.92 -1.22 3.30
C LEU A 79 -5.95 -1.82 1.89
N ASN A 80 -7.00 -2.58 1.56
CA ASN A 80 -7.15 -3.15 0.22
C ASN A 80 -7.29 -2.06 -0.84
N ARG A 81 -8.09 -1.06 -0.58
CA ARG A 81 -8.29 0.07 -1.49
C ARG A 81 -6.99 0.85 -1.72
N ILE A 82 -6.25 1.11 -0.64
CA ILE A 82 -4.95 1.79 -0.73
C ILE A 82 -3.95 0.92 -1.49
N GLY A 83 -3.92 -0.39 -1.19
CA GLY A 83 -3.04 -1.33 -1.85
C GLY A 83 -3.25 -1.41 -3.36
N GLU A 84 -4.50 -1.30 -3.81
CA GLU A 84 -4.81 -1.27 -5.24
C GLU A 84 -4.21 -0.06 -5.97
N GLN A 85 -4.01 1.03 -5.26
CA GLN A 85 -3.38 2.24 -5.81
C GLN A 85 -1.85 2.15 -5.85
N LEU A 86 -1.26 1.13 -5.23
CA LEU A 86 0.19 0.92 -5.16
C LEU A 86 0.63 -0.16 -6.15
N ASP A 87 0.36 0.05 -7.42
CA ASP A 87 0.54 -0.93 -8.52
C ASP A 87 1.99 -1.37 -8.70
N PHE A 88 2.94 -0.56 -8.25
CA PHE A 88 4.37 -0.87 -8.43
C PHE A 88 4.85 -2.00 -7.52
N VAL A 89 4.06 -2.35 -6.50
CA VAL A 89 4.40 -3.43 -5.57
C VAL A 89 3.54 -4.63 -5.91
N ARG A 90 4.17 -5.69 -6.37
CA ARG A 90 3.51 -7.00 -6.49
C ARG A 90 3.74 -7.73 -5.20
N VAL A 91 2.66 -7.99 -4.48
CA VAL A 91 2.70 -8.91 -3.36
C VAL A 91 2.42 -10.30 -3.92
N GLU A 92 3.48 -11.09 -4.01
CA GLU A 92 3.30 -12.50 -4.32
C GLU A 92 2.55 -13.14 -3.16
N THR A 93 1.84 -14.19 -3.48
CA THR A 93 0.99 -15.02 -2.63
C THR A 93 1.10 -14.74 -1.14
N THR A 94 0.06 -14.17 -0.59
CA THR A 94 0.00 -13.95 0.84
C THR A 94 0.07 -15.29 1.56
N THR A 95 0.71 -15.29 2.73
CA THR A 95 0.73 -16.44 3.63
C THR A 95 -0.71 -16.94 3.92
N GLU A 96 -1.68 -16.03 3.90
CA GLU A 96 -3.10 -16.35 4.06
C GLU A 96 -3.65 -17.22 2.94
N GLU A 97 -3.31 -16.94 1.68
CA GLU A 97 -3.75 -17.75 0.54
C GLU A 97 -3.16 -19.15 0.58
N ARG A 98 -1.88 -19.26 0.96
CA ARG A 98 -1.23 -20.56 1.15
C ARG A 98 -1.87 -21.33 2.31
N SER A 99 -2.14 -20.66 3.41
CA SER A 99 -2.83 -21.25 4.56
C SER A 99 -4.22 -21.71 4.19
N GLU A 100 -4.94 -20.94 3.39
CA GLU A 100 -6.27 -21.29 2.91
C GLU A 100 -6.24 -22.54 2.03
N VAL A 101 -5.27 -22.65 1.11
CA VAL A 101 -5.09 -23.84 0.27
C VAL A 101 -4.78 -25.06 1.13
N LEU A 102 -3.90 -24.92 2.13
CA LEU A 102 -3.55 -26.00 3.04
C LEU A 102 -4.74 -26.43 3.90
N ASP A 103 -5.55 -25.49 4.37
CA ASP A 103 -6.77 -25.78 5.13
C ASP A 103 -7.79 -26.54 4.28
N ARG A 104 -7.93 -26.15 3.01
CA ARG A 104 -8.82 -26.83 2.06
C ARG A 104 -8.33 -28.26 1.78
N LEU A 105 -7.02 -28.45 1.71
CA LEU A 105 -6.43 -29.78 1.57
C LEU A 105 -6.73 -30.65 2.79
N ASP A 106 -6.58 -30.12 4.00
CA ASP A 106 -6.89 -30.82 5.24
C ASP A 106 -8.36 -31.21 5.35
N ARG A 107 -9.25 -30.37 4.83
CA ARG A 107 -10.70 -30.64 4.81
C ARG A 107 -11.13 -31.55 3.66
N GLY A 108 -10.21 -31.94 2.79
CA GLY A 108 -10.49 -32.80 1.64
C GLY A 108 -11.22 -32.07 0.51
N GLU A 109 -11.26 -30.76 0.51
CA GLU A 109 -11.91 -29.97 -0.55
C GLU A 109 -11.08 -29.92 -1.83
N VAL A 110 -9.75 -30.08 -1.72
CA VAL A 110 -8.83 -30.18 -2.84
C VAL A 110 -7.94 -31.39 -2.65
N SER A 111 -7.47 -31.99 -3.77
CA SER A 111 -6.49 -33.08 -3.72
C SER A 111 -5.08 -32.52 -3.49
N VAL A 112 -4.14 -33.39 -3.11
CA VAL A 112 -2.73 -33.03 -2.97
C VAL A 112 -2.18 -32.48 -4.27
N GLU A 113 -2.55 -33.09 -5.41
CA GLU A 113 -2.13 -32.65 -6.75
C GLU A 113 -2.67 -31.26 -7.08
N GLU A 114 -3.93 -30.99 -6.77
CA GLU A 114 -4.55 -29.68 -6.95
C GLU A 114 -3.90 -28.63 -6.08
N ALA A 115 -3.61 -28.95 -4.81
CA ALA A 115 -2.94 -28.05 -3.90
C ALA A 115 -1.53 -27.69 -4.38
N ILE A 116 -0.78 -28.68 -4.86
CA ILE A 116 0.56 -28.46 -5.42
C ILE A 116 0.48 -27.57 -6.65
N GLN A 117 -0.51 -27.81 -7.52
CA GLN A 117 -0.71 -27.00 -8.71
C GLN A 117 -1.05 -25.55 -8.37
N LEU A 118 -1.95 -25.32 -7.42
CA LEU A 118 -2.31 -23.98 -6.96
C LEU A 118 -1.13 -23.23 -6.34
N LEU A 119 -0.33 -23.91 -5.52
CA LEU A 119 0.87 -23.34 -4.92
C LEU A 119 2.00 -23.15 -5.92
N GLY A 120 2.09 -24.03 -6.92
CA GLY A 120 3.11 -23.99 -7.96
C GLY A 120 2.88 -22.92 -9.02
N GLU A 121 1.63 -22.65 -9.40
CA GLU A 121 1.29 -21.59 -10.34
C GLU A 121 1.68 -20.22 -9.81
N GLU A 122 1.57 -20.01 -8.54
CA GLU A 122 1.94 -18.77 -7.88
C GLU A 122 3.45 -18.53 -7.87
N SER A 123 4.26 -19.58 -7.87
CA SER A 123 5.71 -19.45 -7.91
C SER A 123 6.27 -19.31 -9.33
N GLN A 124 5.45 -19.49 -10.36
CA GLN A 124 5.86 -19.35 -11.76
C GLN A 124 5.55 -17.98 -12.36
N ASP A 125 4.81 -17.15 -11.67
CA ASP A 125 4.42 -15.80 -12.09
C ASP A 125 5.44 -14.74 -11.65
N GLU A 126 6.71 -15.04 -11.77
CA GLU A 126 7.78 -14.06 -11.57
C GLU A 126 8.01 -13.22 -12.82
#